data_c3aa429161f0513224080d32efdcc344
#
_entry.id   c3aa429161f0513224080d32efdcc344
#
_cell.length_a   1.000
_cell.length_b   1.000
_cell.length_c   1.000
_cell.angle_alpha   90.00
_cell.angle_beta   90.00
_cell.angle_gamma   90.00
#
_symmetry.space_group_name_H-M   'P 1'
#
loop_
_entity.id
_entity.type
_entity.pdbx_description
1 polymer ?
#
loop_
_entity_poly.entity_id
_entity_poly.type
_entity_poly.pdbx_seq_one_letter_code
_entity_poly.pdbx_strand_id
1 'polypeptide(L)'
;MNLDYSQFFHMMPEVTLMAMLVIVFIIDFATAHKAPIVITDEKTAPSPRPWFNPLVCAFMLIHILLNCCPTEPATAFGGMYATTPMTGVLKTILAFGTLIVFIQARTWLSRPDSTFKEGEFYMLIISTLLGMNMMVSADHFLLFFLGLEMASVPMACLVAFDKYRHNSAEAGAKFILTATFSSGVMLYGLTFIYADAGSLYFNEVAQNLSATPMTVMGMVFFFSGLGFKISLVPFHFWTADTYQGAPTTITGYLSVVSKGAAAFALCSILMHVFGSLIDQWQYLLGIIIVLSITIANLFAIRQTELKRFMAFSSISQAGYIMLAVMGDSGMGVTALTYYILVYVVANMSVFTIISAIEERNNGVTDMDAYNGLYSTNPKLAFLMTLALFSLGGIPPFAGMFSKFFVFMAALEQGSTWAYAIVFIALINTVISLYYYLLIVKAMYINKSENPLPAFKSDCNTRLALAICTLGVALFGVCSYVYDWIFAAL
;
A
#
# COMPACT_ATOMS: atom_id res chain seq x y z
N MET A 1 -14.29 -35.76 8.55
CA MET A 1 -14.33 -34.41 7.99
C MET A 1 -14.41 -34.55 6.47
N ASN A 2 -15.57 -34.47 5.88
CA ASN A 2 -15.66 -34.46 4.41
C ASN A 2 -15.16 -33.06 3.97
N LEU A 3 -14.00 -33.02 3.34
CA LEU A 3 -13.49 -31.81 2.71
C LEU A 3 -14.41 -31.51 1.53
N ASP A 4 -15.23 -30.49 1.69
CA ASP A 4 -16.04 -29.97 0.59
C ASP A 4 -15.17 -29.07 -0.28
N TYR A 5 -14.70 -29.62 -1.39
CA TYR A 5 -13.82 -28.90 -2.34
C TYR A 5 -14.55 -27.73 -3.03
N SER A 6 -15.89 -27.66 -2.97
CA SER A 6 -16.66 -26.53 -3.52
C SER A 6 -16.31 -25.21 -2.84
N GLN A 7 -15.84 -25.23 -1.59
CA GLN A 7 -15.42 -24.04 -0.84
C GLN A 7 -14.28 -23.25 -1.51
N PHE A 8 -13.42 -23.94 -2.29
CA PHE A 8 -12.36 -23.26 -3.06
C PHE A 8 -12.89 -22.36 -4.17
N PHE A 9 -14.10 -22.60 -4.68
CA PHE A 9 -14.72 -21.69 -5.64
C PHE A 9 -15.10 -20.33 -5.04
N HIS A 10 -15.31 -20.26 -3.73
CA HIS A 10 -15.55 -19.00 -3.03
C HIS A 10 -14.26 -18.19 -2.78
N MET A 11 -13.09 -18.79 -2.98
CA MET A 11 -11.76 -18.20 -2.84
C MET A 11 -11.03 -18.04 -4.18
N MET A 12 -11.75 -17.77 -5.26
CA MET A 12 -11.14 -17.68 -6.60
C MET A 12 -9.95 -16.71 -6.67
N PRO A 13 -9.95 -15.52 -6.05
CA PRO A 13 -8.79 -14.64 -6.05
C PRO A 13 -7.55 -15.28 -5.43
N GLU A 14 -7.67 -15.99 -4.32
CA GLU A 14 -6.57 -16.66 -3.65
C GLU A 14 -6.09 -17.89 -4.43
N VAL A 15 -7.02 -18.69 -4.95
CA VAL A 15 -6.70 -19.89 -5.74
C VAL A 15 -5.97 -19.52 -7.03
N THR A 16 -6.39 -18.49 -7.72
CA THR A 16 -5.70 -18.02 -8.94
C THR A 16 -4.31 -17.45 -8.65
N LEU A 17 -4.11 -16.76 -7.50
CA LEU A 17 -2.79 -16.31 -7.06
C LEU A 17 -1.89 -17.49 -6.66
N MET A 18 -2.41 -18.50 -5.98
CA MET A 18 -1.67 -19.73 -5.64
C MET A 18 -1.25 -20.47 -6.92
N ALA A 19 -2.15 -20.61 -7.89
CA ALA A 19 -1.82 -21.21 -9.17
C ALA A 19 -0.73 -20.41 -9.90
N MET A 20 -0.84 -19.08 -9.92
CA MET A 20 0.16 -18.18 -10.48
C MET A 20 1.52 -18.35 -9.79
N LEU A 21 1.55 -18.43 -8.45
CA LEU A 21 2.77 -18.63 -7.66
C LEU A 21 3.46 -19.94 -8.06
N VAL A 22 2.71 -21.05 -8.13
CA VAL A 22 3.24 -22.37 -8.52
C VAL A 22 3.76 -22.34 -9.96
N ILE A 23 3.03 -21.75 -10.89
CA ILE A 23 3.44 -21.65 -12.30
C ILE A 23 4.72 -20.83 -12.43
N VAL A 24 4.80 -19.67 -11.76
CA VAL A 24 6.00 -18.81 -11.78
C VAL A 24 7.19 -19.55 -11.17
N PHE A 25 6.98 -20.29 -10.06
CA PHE A 25 8.03 -21.10 -9.43
C PHE A 25 8.56 -22.18 -10.39
N ILE A 26 7.68 -22.95 -11.06
CA ILE A 26 8.08 -23.99 -12.00
C ILE A 26 8.86 -23.40 -13.19
N ILE A 27 8.37 -22.29 -13.74
CA ILE A 27 9.01 -21.62 -14.87
C ILE A 27 10.38 -21.09 -14.45
N ASP A 28 10.47 -20.44 -13.28
CA ASP A 28 11.74 -19.92 -12.79
C ASP A 28 12.73 -21.06 -12.54
N PHE A 29 12.32 -22.13 -11.84
CA PHE A 29 13.16 -23.30 -11.57
C PHE A 29 13.69 -23.95 -12.86
N ALA A 30 12.88 -24.02 -13.91
CA ALA A 30 13.26 -24.61 -15.19
C ALA A 30 14.18 -23.72 -16.03
N THR A 31 14.11 -22.39 -15.84
CA THR A 31 14.78 -21.40 -16.72
C THR A 31 15.77 -20.49 -15.98
N ALA A 32 15.88 -20.61 -14.66
CA ALA A 32 16.77 -19.76 -13.87
C ALA A 32 18.25 -20.02 -14.20
N HIS A 33 18.99 -18.95 -14.32
CA HIS A 33 20.43 -19.01 -14.41
C HIS A 33 21.03 -19.24 -13.01
N LYS A 34 22.10 -20.07 -12.93
CA LYS A 34 22.84 -20.21 -11.67
C LYS A 34 23.42 -18.86 -11.26
N ALA A 35 23.22 -18.49 -10.01
CA ALA A 35 23.82 -17.27 -9.46
C ALA A 35 25.34 -17.34 -9.60
N PRO A 36 25.99 -16.32 -10.16
CA PRO A 36 27.46 -16.28 -10.22
C PRO A 36 28.01 -16.17 -8.79
N ILE A 37 29.08 -16.94 -8.50
CA ILE A 37 29.70 -16.96 -7.18
C ILE A 37 30.32 -15.60 -6.84
N VAL A 38 30.81 -14.88 -7.85
CA VAL A 38 31.35 -13.51 -7.75
C VAL A 38 30.97 -12.77 -9.04
N ILE A 39 30.34 -11.63 -8.90
CA ILE A 39 30.09 -10.71 -10.02
C ILE A 39 31.33 -9.81 -10.11
N THR A 40 32.34 -10.25 -10.84
CA THR A 40 33.59 -9.47 -11.03
C THR A 40 33.53 -8.56 -12.26
N ASP A 41 32.69 -8.88 -13.25
CA ASP A 41 32.56 -8.11 -14.49
C ASP A 41 31.14 -8.20 -15.07
N GLU A 42 30.69 -7.17 -15.80
CA GLU A 42 29.41 -7.16 -16.55
C GLU A 42 29.28 -8.36 -17.52
N LYS A 43 30.43 -8.92 -17.99
CA LYS A 43 30.45 -10.06 -18.90
C LYS A 43 30.09 -11.40 -18.27
N THR A 44 30.15 -11.50 -16.94
CA THR A 44 29.79 -12.73 -16.19
C THR A 44 28.36 -12.71 -15.67
N ALA A 45 27.65 -11.60 -15.82
CA ALA A 45 26.25 -11.51 -15.43
C ALA A 45 25.36 -12.38 -16.36
N PRO A 46 24.39 -13.10 -15.80
CA PRO A 46 23.43 -13.85 -16.63
C PRO A 46 22.66 -12.91 -17.55
N SER A 47 22.39 -13.39 -18.77
CA SER A 47 21.58 -12.62 -19.72
C SER A 47 20.16 -12.44 -19.18
N PRO A 48 19.57 -11.22 -19.26
CA PRO A 48 18.19 -11.00 -18.83
C PRO A 48 17.22 -11.85 -19.65
N ARG A 49 16.14 -12.33 -19.00
CA ARG A 49 15.05 -13.08 -19.65
C ARG A 49 13.96 -12.11 -20.14
N PRO A 50 14.03 -11.58 -21.37
CA PRO A 50 13.16 -10.50 -21.81
C PRO A 50 11.68 -10.89 -21.89
N TRP A 51 11.37 -12.18 -21.94
CA TRP A 51 10.01 -12.73 -22.01
C TRP A 51 9.36 -12.95 -20.64
N PHE A 52 10.14 -13.05 -19.55
CA PHE A 52 9.64 -13.49 -18.24
C PHE A 52 8.75 -12.41 -17.59
N ASN A 53 9.21 -11.15 -17.53
CA ASN A 53 8.39 -10.05 -17.01
C ASN A 53 7.05 -9.87 -17.77
N PRO A 54 7.00 -9.81 -19.13
CA PRO A 54 5.74 -9.73 -19.85
C PRO A 54 4.81 -10.91 -19.54
N LEU A 55 5.35 -12.12 -19.37
CA LEU A 55 4.57 -13.31 -19.04
C LEU A 55 3.92 -13.17 -17.65
N VAL A 56 4.68 -12.77 -16.65
CA VAL A 56 4.16 -12.55 -15.28
C VAL A 56 3.13 -11.43 -15.26
N CYS A 57 3.36 -10.33 -16.00
CA CYS A 57 2.38 -9.26 -16.16
C CYS A 57 1.08 -9.77 -16.85
N ALA A 58 1.19 -10.65 -17.85
CA ALA A 58 0.03 -11.26 -18.49
C ALA A 58 -0.76 -12.15 -17.51
N PHE A 59 -0.10 -12.96 -16.70
CA PHE A 59 -0.76 -13.76 -15.67
C PHE A 59 -1.47 -12.87 -14.64
N MET A 60 -0.85 -11.79 -14.19
CA MET A 60 -1.50 -10.85 -13.27
C MET A 60 -2.70 -10.15 -13.91
N LEU A 61 -2.62 -9.80 -15.20
CA LEU A 61 -3.75 -9.24 -15.95
C LEU A 61 -4.90 -10.25 -16.06
N ILE A 62 -4.60 -11.51 -16.37
CA ILE A 62 -5.60 -12.59 -16.40
C ILE A 62 -6.24 -12.76 -15.02
N HIS A 63 -5.44 -12.75 -13.94
CA HIS A 63 -5.95 -12.80 -12.57
C HIS A 63 -6.94 -11.65 -12.29
N ILE A 64 -6.60 -10.41 -12.67
CA ILE A 64 -7.49 -9.25 -12.52
C ILE A 64 -8.78 -9.45 -13.30
N LEU A 65 -8.71 -9.86 -14.57
CA LEU A 65 -9.88 -10.06 -15.42
C LEU A 65 -10.82 -11.17 -14.92
N LEU A 66 -10.27 -12.23 -14.36
CA LEU A 66 -11.05 -13.33 -13.79
C LEU A 66 -11.80 -12.92 -12.51
N ASN A 67 -11.24 -11.97 -11.75
CA ASN A 67 -11.75 -11.59 -10.42
C ASN A 67 -12.38 -10.18 -10.37
N CYS A 68 -12.49 -9.46 -11.50
CA CYS A 68 -13.11 -8.13 -11.54
C CYS A 68 -14.64 -8.15 -11.45
N CYS A 69 -15.28 -9.29 -11.68
CA CYS A 69 -16.72 -9.44 -11.52
C CYS A 69 -17.09 -9.49 -10.04
N PRO A 70 -18.18 -8.84 -9.63
CA PRO A 70 -18.68 -8.92 -8.26
C PRO A 70 -18.93 -10.37 -7.88
N THR A 71 -18.38 -10.81 -6.76
CA THR A 71 -18.62 -12.14 -6.20
C THR A 71 -19.86 -12.11 -5.30
N GLU A 72 -20.68 -13.17 -5.34
CA GLU A 72 -21.75 -13.32 -4.37
C GLU A 72 -21.17 -13.47 -2.96
N PRO A 73 -21.83 -12.93 -1.92
CA PRO A 73 -21.41 -13.14 -0.54
C PRO A 73 -21.37 -14.63 -0.21
N ALA A 74 -20.24 -15.11 0.28
CA ALA A 74 -20.06 -16.51 0.63
C ALA A 74 -19.08 -16.66 1.79
N THR A 75 -19.23 -17.76 2.53
CA THR A 75 -18.33 -18.17 3.60
C THR A 75 -17.68 -19.50 3.28
N ALA A 76 -16.46 -19.72 3.74
CA ALA A 76 -15.72 -20.97 3.55
C ALA A 76 -14.96 -21.37 4.83
N PHE A 77 -14.50 -22.60 4.86
CA PHE A 77 -13.71 -23.16 5.96
C PHE A 77 -14.33 -22.98 7.35
N GLY A 78 -15.61 -23.34 7.46
CA GLY A 78 -16.32 -23.25 8.72
C GLY A 78 -16.58 -21.81 9.17
N GLY A 79 -16.66 -20.85 8.26
CA GLY A 79 -16.88 -19.44 8.55
C GLY A 79 -15.62 -18.65 8.89
N MET A 80 -14.41 -19.23 8.74
CA MET A 80 -13.16 -18.48 8.97
C MET A 80 -12.86 -17.49 7.86
N TYR A 81 -13.36 -17.74 6.65
CA TYR A 81 -13.18 -16.92 5.46
C TYR A 81 -14.53 -16.43 4.97
N ALA A 82 -14.63 -15.13 4.71
CA ALA A 82 -15.81 -14.50 4.16
C ALA A 82 -15.46 -13.64 2.93
N THR A 83 -16.23 -13.78 1.86
CA THR A 83 -16.12 -12.91 0.70
C THR A 83 -17.38 -12.08 0.55
N THR A 84 -17.22 -10.82 0.20
CA THR A 84 -18.27 -9.86 -0.11
C THR A 84 -17.95 -9.16 -1.43
N PRO A 85 -18.89 -8.55 -2.14
CA PRO A 85 -18.56 -7.79 -3.34
C PRO A 85 -17.52 -6.70 -3.08
N MET A 86 -17.59 -6.02 -1.93
CA MET A 86 -16.62 -4.98 -1.55
C MET A 86 -15.21 -5.55 -1.36
N THR A 87 -15.06 -6.72 -0.71
CA THR A 87 -13.73 -7.37 -0.59
C THR A 87 -13.19 -7.77 -1.96
N GLY A 88 -14.05 -8.20 -2.90
CA GLY A 88 -13.68 -8.49 -4.28
C GLY A 88 -13.15 -7.25 -5.03
N VAL A 89 -13.84 -6.12 -4.91
CA VAL A 89 -13.41 -4.83 -5.48
C VAL A 89 -12.04 -4.44 -4.92
N LEU A 90 -11.86 -4.50 -3.60
CA LEU A 90 -10.57 -4.15 -2.99
C LEU A 90 -9.44 -5.05 -3.47
N LYS A 91 -9.63 -6.38 -3.50
CA LYS A 91 -8.62 -7.33 -4.01
C LYS A 91 -8.23 -7.02 -5.45
N THR A 92 -9.19 -6.63 -6.28
CA THR A 92 -8.93 -6.20 -7.66
C THR A 92 -8.08 -4.93 -7.71
N ILE A 93 -8.33 -3.95 -6.83
CA ILE A 93 -7.52 -2.73 -6.70
C ILE A 93 -6.10 -3.06 -6.26
N LEU A 94 -5.92 -3.97 -5.28
CA LEU A 94 -4.59 -4.40 -4.81
C LEU A 94 -3.82 -5.13 -5.92
N ALA A 95 -4.49 -6.02 -6.67
CA ALA A 95 -3.91 -6.71 -7.82
C ALA A 95 -3.53 -5.73 -8.94
N PHE A 96 -4.35 -4.71 -9.21
CA PHE A 96 -4.03 -3.65 -10.16
C PHE A 96 -2.78 -2.85 -9.74
N GLY A 97 -2.66 -2.47 -8.47
CA GLY A 97 -1.45 -1.85 -7.93
C GLY A 97 -0.22 -2.75 -8.10
N THR A 98 -0.37 -4.05 -7.87
CA THR A 98 0.70 -5.04 -8.05
C THR A 98 1.11 -5.19 -9.52
N LEU A 99 0.16 -5.14 -10.46
CA LEU A 99 0.45 -5.14 -11.89
C LEU A 99 1.32 -3.93 -12.30
N ILE A 100 1.02 -2.74 -11.79
CA ILE A 100 1.84 -1.54 -12.04
C ILE A 100 3.27 -1.76 -11.52
N VAL A 101 3.42 -2.35 -10.33
CA VAL A 101 4.73 -2.69 -9.75
C VAL A 101 5.50 -3.66 -10.66
N PHE A 102 4.85 -4.69 -11.19
CA PHE A 102 5.49 -5.64 -12.12
C PHE A 102 5.96 -4.97 -13.42
N ILE A 103 5.16 -4.07 -13.97
CA ILE A 103 5.51 -3.32 -15.18
C ILE A 103 6.75 -2.45 -14.93
N GLN A 104 6.78 -1.71 -13.82
CA GLN A 104 7.90 -0.80 -13.52
C GLN A 104 9.16 -1.52 -13.03
N ALA A 105 9.05 -2.72 -12.45
CA ALA A 105 10.18 -3.46 -11.91
C ALA A 105 11.15 -3.96 -12.99
N ARG A 106 10.71 -4.11 -14.25
CA ARG A 106 11.50 -4.71 -15.31
C ARG A 106 12.87 -4.07 -15.51
N THR A 107 12.93 -2.74 -15.50
CA THR A 107 14.19 -2.01 -15.74
C THR A 107 15.20 -2.29 -14.64
N TRP A 108 14.76 -2.22 -13.39
CA TRP A 108 15.60 -2.53 -12.24
C TRP A 108 16.02 -4.00 -12.19
N LEU A 109 15.11 -4.94 -12.46
CA LEU A 109 15.40 -6.38 -12.48
C LEU A 109 16.30 -6.81 -13.65
N SER A 110 16.41 -6.01 -14.71
CA SER A 110 17.31 -6.28 -15.82
C SER A 110 18.77 -5.93 -15.53
N ARG A 111 19.08 -5.36 -14.36
CA ARG A 111 20.44 -5.04 -13.96
C ARG A 111 21.24 -6.33 -13.66
N PRO A 112 22.56 -6.34 -13.89
CA PRO A 112 23.42 -7.51 -13.64
C PRO A 112 23.34 -8.07 -12.22
N ASP A 113 23.14 -7.19 -11.22
CA ASP A 113 23.05 -7.53 -9.79
C ASP A 113 21.68 -8.05 -9.35
N SER A 114 20.64 -7.90 -10.19
CA SER A 114 19.27 -8.25 -9.87
C SER A 114 18.67 -9.34 -10.76
N THR A 115 19.20 -9.53 -11.98
CA THR A 115 18.63 -10.44 -13.01
C THR A 115 18.48 -11.88 -12.54
N PHE A 116 19.42 -12.40 -11.76
CA PHE A 116 19.37 -13.80 -11.28
C PHE A 116 18.34 -14.02 -10.16
N LYS A 117 17.79 -12.95 -9.57
CA LYS A 117 16.76 -12.98 -8.51
C LYS A 117 15.36 -12.61 -9.04
N GLU A 118 15.20 -12.48 -10.35
CA GLU A 118 13.96 -12.01 -10.95
C GLU A 118 12.75 -12.87 -10.53
N GLY A 119 12.90 -14.21 -10.53
CA GLY A 119 11.85 -15.13 -10.11
C GLY A 119 11.51 -15.00 -8.62
N GLU A 120 12.53 -14.88 -7.76
CA GLU A 120 12.34 -14.67 -6.32
C GLU A 120 11.51 -13.40 -6.04
N PHE A 121 11.77 -12.32 -6.77
CA PHE A 121 11.03 -11.08 -6.66
C PHE A 121 9.53 -11.27 -6.92
N TYR A 122 9.16 -11.93 -8.03
CA TYR A 122 7.76 -12.14 -8.36
C TYR A 122 7.07 -13.07 -7.37
N MET A 123 7.73 -14.16 -6.96
CA MET A 123 7.19 -15.11 -5.98
C MET A 123 6.94 -14.42 -4.63
N LEU A 124 7.86 -13.60 -4.15
CA LEU A 124 7.70 -12.87 -2.88
C LEU A 124 6.54 -11.87 -2.95
N ILE A 125 6.41 -11.10 -4.06
CA ILE A 125 5.28 -10.17 -4.21
C ILE A 125 3.94 -10.91 -4.30
N ILE A 126 3.84 -11.99 -5.07
CA ILE A 126 2.61 -12.78 -5.18
C ILE A 126 2.24 -13.36 -3.80
N SER A 127 3.23 -13.84 -3.03
CA SER A 127 3.00 -14.34 -1.67
C SER A 127 2.49 -13.24 -0.72
N THR A 128 3.05 -12.01 -0.81
CA THR A 128 2.53 -10.89 0.00
C THR A 128 1.11 -10.50 -0.40
N LEU A 129 0.81 -10.49 -1.70
CA LEU A 129 -0.55 -10.18 -2.19
C LEU A 129 -1.55 -11.24 -1.75
N LEU A 130 -1.17 -12.52 -1.79
CA LEU A 130 -2.00 -13.61 -1.28
C LEU A 130 -2.29 -13.44 0.21
N GLY A 131 -1.26 -13.11 1.01
CA GLY A 131 -1.44 -12.80 2.44
C GLY A 131 -2.39 -11.62 2.68
N MET A 132 -2.28 -10.55 1.88
CA MET A 132 -3.19 -9.40 1.95
C MET A 132 -4.63 -9.78 1.61
N ASN A 133 -4.85 -10.59 0.59
CA ASN A 133 -6.18 -11.07 0.22
C ASN A 133 -6.80 -11.92 1.34
N MET A 134 -6.01 -12.82 1.96
CA MET A 134 -6.46 -13.61 3.11
C MET A 134 -6.82 -12.72 4.31
N MET A 135 -6.00 -11.70 4.61
CA MET A 135 -6.23 -10.75 5.69
C MET A 135 -7.53 -9.94 5.48
N VAL A 136 -7.81 -9.52 4.25
CA VAL A 136 -9.00 -8.73 3.88
C VAL A 136 -10.29 -9.55 3.96
N SER A 137 -10.23 -10.85 3.69
CA SER A 137 -11.37 -11.76 3.72
C SER A 137 -11.45 -12.62 4.99
N ALA A 138 -10.65 -12.30 6.00
CA ALA A 138 -10.72 -13.04 7.27
C ALA A 138 -11.99 -12.66 8.06
N ASP A 139 -12.70 -13.69 8.54
CA ASP A 139 -13.81 -13.59 9.51
C ASP A 139 -13.45 -14.31 10.82
N HIS A 140 -12.16 -14.57 11.00
CA HIS A 140 -11.58 -15.21 12.19
C HIS A 140 -10.19 -14.65 12.45
N PHE A 141 -9.85 -14.33 13.68
CA PHE A 141 -8.56 -13.73 14.03
C PHE A 141 -7.35 -14.59 13.67
N LEU A 142 -7.47 -15.92 13.67
CA LEU A 142 -6.39 -16.80 13.24
C LEU A 142 -6.07 -16.60 11.75
N LEU A 143 -7.10 -16.61 10.88
CA LEU A 143 -6.90 -16.39 9.44
C LEU A 143 -6.38 -14.99 9.15
N PHE A 144 -6.91 -14.00 9.87
CA PHE A 144 -6.42 -12.62 9.82
C PHE A 144 -4.92 -12.54 10.15
N PHE A 145 -4.50 -13.15 11.25
CA PHE A 145 -3.09 -13.16 11.68
C PHE A 145 -2.19 -13.87 10.68
N LEU A 146 -2.59 -15.03 10.17
CA LEU A 146 -1.85 -15.77 9.13
C LEU A 146 -1.69 -14.93 7.86
N GLY A 147 -2.76 -14.24 7.42
CA GLY A 147 -2.71 -13.33 6.29
C GLY A 147 -1.76 -12.15 6.52
N LEU A 148 -1.79 -11.56 7.71
CA LEU A 148 -0.91 -10.46 8.10
C LEU A 148 0.58 -10.87 8.11
N GLU A 149 0.91 -12.03 8.66
CA GLU A 149 2.30 -12.53 8.68
C GLU A 149 2.77 -12.92 7.27
N MET A 150 1.90 -13.57 6.49
CA MET A 150 2.18 -13.89 5.10
C MET A 150 2.38 -12.64 4.22
N ALA A 151 1.73 -11.53 4.57
CA ALA A 151 1.96 -10.23 3.93
C ALA A 151 3.21 -9.51 4.46
N SER A 152 3.76 -9.87 5.62
CA SER A 152 4.83 -9.12 6.30
C SER A 152 6.21 -9.75 6.13
N VAL A 153 6.33 -11.07 6.32
CA VAL A 153 7.63 -11.77 6.28
C VAL A 153 8.27 -11.73 4.88
N PRO A 154 7.55 -12.06 3.77
CA PRO A 154 8.12 -11.91 2.44
C PRO A 154 8.40 -10.44 2.08
N MET A 155 7.63 -9.50 2.63
CA MET A 155 7.89 -8.07 2.45
C MET A 155 9.22 -7.64 3.05
N ALA A 156 9.63 -8.19 4.20
CA ALA A 156 10.93 -7.93 4.79
C ALA A 156 12.07 -8.38 3.86
N CYS A 157 11.92 -9.54 3.23
CA CYS A 157 12.86 -10.02 2.22
C CYS A 157 12.93 -9.09 1.00
N LEU A 158 11.78 -8.57 0.57
CA LEU A 158 11.71 -7.59 -0.52
C LEU A 158 12.38 -6.26 -0.15
N VAL A 159 12.20 -5.75 1.05
CA VAL A 159 12.87 -4.53 1.55
C VAL A 159 14.39 -4.71 1.55
N ALA A 160 14.89 -5.89 1.94
CA ALA A 160 16.31 -6.24 1.95
C ALA A 160 16.80 -6.81 0.62
N PHE A 161 16.07 -6.67 -0.48
CA PHE A 161 16.34 -7.38 -1.73
C PHE A 161 17.70 -7.06 -2.34
N ASP A 162 18.13 -5.80 -2.25
CA ASP A 162 19.47 -5.36 -2.67
C ASP A 162 20.51 -5.64 -1.56
N LYS A 163 20.68 -6.91 -1.19
CA LYS A 163 21.46 -7.35 -0.03
C LYS A 163 22.92 -6.88 0.00
N TYR A 164 23.48 -6.49 -1.13
CA TYR A 164 24.85 -5.94 -1.24
C TYR A 164 24.91 -4.45 -0.91
N ARG A 165 23.75 -3.77 -0.84
CA ARG A 165 23.66 -2.37 -0.40
C ARG A 165 23.38 -2.34 1.10
N HIS A 166 24.29 -1.75 1.86
CA HIS A 166 24.17 -1.64 3.33
C HIS A 166 22.82 -1.04 3.76
N ASN A 167 22.38 0.01 3.09
CA ASN A 167 21.12 0.68 3.41
C ASN A 167 19.88 -0.23 3.24
N SER A 168 19.89 -1.13 2.23
CA SER A 168 18.80 -2.08 2.01
C SER A 168 18.78 -3.17 3.09
N ALA A 169 19.94 -3.68 3.48
CA ALA A 169 20.05 -4.66 4.56
C ALA A 169 19.61 -4.07 5.92
N GLU A 170 20.02 -2.84 6.22
CA GLU A 170 19.60 -2.11 7.42
C GLU A 170 18.08 -1.86 7.44
N ALA A 171 17.52 -1.40 6.31
CA ALA A 171 16.09 -1.19 6.17
C ALA A 171 15.27 -2.47 6.39
N GLY A 172 15.73 -3.60 5.82
CA GLY A 172 15.11 -4.91 6.03
C GLY A 172 15.18 -5.37 7.48
N ALA A 173 16.32 -5.20 8.14
CA ALA A 173 16.47 -5.55 9.55
C ALA A 173 15.56 -4.70 10.45
N LYS A 174 15.51 -3.37 10.24
CA LYS A 174 14.59 -2.47 10.98
C LYS A 174 13.14 -2.85 10.74
N PHE A 175 12.75 -3.15 9.50
CA PHE A 175 11.39 -3.53 9.17
C PHE A 175 10.97 -4.83 9.86
N ILE A 176 11.76 -5.92 9.73
CA ILE A 176 11.36 -7.22 10.28
C ILE A 176 11.31 -7.20 11.81
N LEU A 177 12.30 -6.58 12.48
CA LEU A 177 12.33 -6.50 13.94
C LEU A 177 11.13 -5.74 14.49
N THR A 178 10.81 -4.58 13.90
CA THR A 178 9.67 -3.78 14.34
C THR A 178 8.33 -4.43 13.96
N ALA A 179 8.24 -5.09 12.82
CA ALA A 179 7.06 -5.84 12.42
C ALA A 179 6.76 -7.00 13.39
N THR A 180 7.77 -7.82 13.70
CA THR A 180 7.63 -8.96 14.62
C THR A 180 7.25 -8.49 16.03
N PHE A 181 7.87 -7.41 16.51
CA PHE A 181 7.49 -6.83 17.80
C PHE A 181 6.02 -6.36 17.80
N SER A 182 5.61 -5.69 16.75
CA SER A 182 4.23 -5.19 16.58
C SER A 182 3.20 -6.33 16.52
N SER A 183 3.52 -7.41 15.79
CA SER A 183 2.68 -8.62 15.75
C SER A 183 2.56 -9.27 17.13
N GLY A 184 3.65 -9.32 17.89
CA GLY A 184 3.64 -9.82 19.27
C GLY A 184 2.73 -9.01 20.19
N VAL A 185 2.78 -7.68 20.11
CA VAL A 185 1.89 -6.78 20.87
C VAL A 185 0.43 -6.98 20.45
N MET A 186 0.15 -7.14 19.17
CA MET A 186 -1.18 -7.42 18.65
C MET A 186 -1.73 -8.75 19.17
N LEU A 187 -0.93 -9.83 19.15
CA LEU A 187 -1.32 -11.13 19.69
C LEU A 187 -1.59 -11.04 21.20
N TYR A 188 -0.79 -10.29 21.92
CA TYR A 188 -1.04 -10.03 23.35
C TYR A 188 -2.39 -9.34 23.55
N GLY A 189 -2.72 -8.35 22.72
CA GLY A 189 -4.06 -7.74 22.72
C GLY A 189 -5.19 -8.75 22.46
N LEU A 190 -4.99 -9.65 21.50
CA LEU A 190 -5.96 -10.71 21.19
C LEU A 190 -6.19 -11.68 22.37
N THR A 191 -5.21 -11.91 23.24
CA THR A 191 -5.42 -12.74 24.42
C THR A 191 -6.45 -12.15 25.38
N PHE A 192 -6.48 -10.83 25.55
CA PHE A 192 -7.49 -10.16 26.37
C PHE A 192 -8.88 -10.21 25.74
N ILE A 193 -8.95 -10.03 24.41
CA ILE A 193 -10.20 -10.12 23.66
C ILE A 193 -10.75 -11.55 23.75
N TYR A 194 -9.91 -12.56 23.57
CA TYR A 194 -10.28 -13.96 23.70
C TYR A 194 -10.72 -14.35 25.13
N ALA A 195 -10.06 -13.78 26.13
CA ALA A 195 -10.38 -14.06 27.54
C ALA A 195 -11.79 -13.57 27.93
N ASP A 196 -12.28 -12.49 27.29
CA ASP A 196 -13.63 -11.96 27.50
C ASP A 196 -14.67 -12.66 26.61
N ALA A 197 -14.41 -12.75 25.32
CA ALA A 197 -15.36 -13.24 24.32
C ALA A 197 -15.45 -14.78 24.24
N GLY A 198 -14.41 -15.50 24.63
CA GLY A 198 -14.33 -16.96 24.56
C GLY A 198 -14.21 -17.55 23.15
N SER A 199 -14.10 -16.71 22.11
CA SER A 199 -14.02 -17.09 20.71
C SER A 199 -13.05 -16.21 19.93
N LEU A 200 -12.68 -16.66 18.72
CA LEU A 200 -11.89 -15.91 17.75
C LEU A 200 -12.64 -15.62 16.44
N TYR A 201 -13.89 -16.10 16.30
CA TYR A 201 -14.76 -15.74 15.19
C TYR A 201 -15.29 -14.31 15.36
N PHE A 202 -15.21 -13.49 14.31
CA PHE A 202 -15.56 -12.07 14.40
C PHE A 202 -16.99 -11.85 14.90
N ASN A 203 -17.96 -12.60 14.38
CA ASN A 203 -19.37 -12.49 14.77
C ASN A 203 -19.60 -12.89 16.24
N GLU A 204 -18.91 -13.94 16.73
CA GLU A 204 -19.05 -14.38 18.12
C GLU A 204 -18.37 -13.39 19.08
N VAL A 205 -17.20 -12.88 18.70
CA VAL A 205 -16.52 -11.83 19.48
C VAL A 205 -17.39 -10.58 19.55
N ALA A 206 -17.95 -10.11 18.44
CA ALA A 206 -18.82 -8.94 18.39
C ALA A 206 -20.04 -9.05 19.31
N GLN A 207 -20.62 -10.26 19.45
CA GLN A 207 -21.79 -10.51 20.31
C GLN A 207 -21.42 -10.63 21.79
N ASN A 208 -20.26 -11.19 22.11
CA ASN A 208 -19.88 -11.52 23.48
C ASN A 208 -18.97 -10.49 24.14
N LEU A 209 -18.39 -9.57 23.36
CA LEU A 209 -17.42 -8.60 23.85
C LEU A 209 -18.10 -7.56 24.76
N SER A 210 -17.62 -7.47 26.00
CA SER A 210 -18.09 -6.50 26.97
C SER A 210 -17.15 -5.28 27.06
N ALA A 211 -17.69 -4.09 27.31
CA ALA A 211 -16.91 -2.86 27.43
C ALA A 211 -16.20 -2.77 28.80
N THR A 212 -15.25 -3.67 29.06
CA THR A 212 -14.42 -3.66 30.27
C THR A 212 -13.08 -2.96 30.04
N PRO A 213 -12.39 -2.49 31.09
CA PRO A 213 -11.05 -1.95 30.95
C PRO A 213 -10.06 -2.94 30.32
N MET A 214 -10.24 -4.23 30.54
CA MET A 214 -9.41 -5.29 29.98
C MET A 214 -9.61 -5.40 28.45
N THR A 215 -10.85 -5.37 27.96
CA THR A 215 -11.15 -5.44 26.53
C THR A 215 -10.74 -4.19 25.78
N VAL A 216 -10.89 -3.01 26.41
CA VAL A 216 -10.38 -1.73 25.86
C VAL A 216 -8.87 -1.78 25.73
N MET A 217 -8.14 -2.29 26.73
CA MET A 217 -6.69 -2.48 26.65
C MET A 217 -6.32 -3.48 25.55
N GLY A 218 -7.05 -4.59 25.43
CA GLY A 218 -6.88 -5.57 24.34
C GLY A 218 -7.06 -4.95 22.97
N MET A 219 -8.09 -4.13 22.78
CA MET A 219 -8.34 -3.38 21.54
C MET A 219 -7.19 -2.40 21.23
N VAL A 220 -6.68 -1.66 22.23
CA VAL A 220 -5.56 -0.73 22.03
C VAL A 220 -4.28 -1.46 21.60
N PHE A 221 -3.96 -2.59 22.20
CA PHE A 221 -2.83 -3.42 21.80
C PHE A 221 -3.01 -4.02 20.39
N PHE A 222 -4.22 -4.51 20.08
CA PHE A 222 -4.54 -4.98 18.75
C PHE A 222 -4.39 -3.86 17.71
N PHE A 223 -4.95 -2.68 18.00
CA PHE A 223 -4.84 -1.49 17.15
C PHE A 223 -3.37 -1.08 16.92
N SER A 224 -2.51 -1.19 17.93
CA SER A 224 -1.10 -0.84 17.79
C SER A 224 -0.39 -1.66 16.73
N GLY A 225 -0.73 -2.96 16.62
CA GLY A 225 -0.17 -3.84 15.59
C GLY A 225 -0.56 -3.45 14.17
N LEU A 226 -1.83 -3.18 13.92
CA LEU A 226 -2.28 -2.68 12.62
C LEU A 226 -1.86 -1.23 12.36
N GLY A 227 -1.82 -0.40 13.39
CA GLY A 227 -1.30 0.96 13.33
C GLY A 227 0.14 1.01 12.85
N PHE A 228 0.97 0.05 13.27
CA PHE A 228 2.31 -0.16 12.73
C PHE A 228 2.25 -0.45 11.23
N LYS A 229 1.45 -1.41 10.79
CA LYS A 229 1.35 -1.83 9.38
C LYS A 229 0.90 -0.68 8.46
N ILE A 230 -0.02 0.16 8.94
CA ILE A 230 -0.52 1.35 8.24
C ILE A 230 0.46 2.53 8.36
N SER A 231 1.39 2.48 9.31
CA SER A 231 2.32 3.56 9.69
C SER A 231 1.66 4.77 10.35
N LEU A 232 0.67 4.53 11.21
CA LEU A 232 0.04 5.60 11.99
C LEU A 232 0.96 6.05 13.15
N VAL A 233 0.90 7.33 13.52
CA VAL A 233 1.60 7.84 14.69
C VAL A 233 0.91 7.32 15.96
N PRO A 234 1.66 6.76 16.94
CA PRO A 234 3.11 6.77 17.13
C PRO A 234 3.87 5.60 16.49
N PHE A 235 3.23 4.68 15.80
CA PHE A 235 3.81 3.42 15.28
C PHE A 235 4.56 3.57 13.94
N HIS A 236 4.93 4.78 13.54
CA HIS A 236 5.43 5.14 12.19
C HIS A 236 6.96 5.14 12.03
N PHE A 237 7.74 4.99 13.10
CA PHE A 237 9.21 5.23 13.10
C PHE A 237 9.99 4.40 12.08
N TRP A 238 9.52 3.21 11.75
CA TRP A 238 10.14 2.33 10.77
C TRP A 238 10.06 2.85 9.33
N THR A 239 9.03 3.65 9.02
CA THR A 239 8.61 3.94 7.65
C THR A 239 9.64 4.76 6.88
N ALA A 240 10.21 5.79 7.48
CA ALA A 240 11.17 6.68 6.82
C ALA A 240 12.46 5.95 6.44
N ASP A 241 13.02 5.18 7.36
CA ASP A 241 14.26 4.44 7.14
C ASP A 241 14.06 3.28 6.15
N THR A 242 12.93 2.58 6.26
CA THR A 242 12.59 1.49 5.35
C THR A 242 12.37 1.99 3.91
N TYR A 243 11.65 3.11 3.72
CA TYR A 243 11.42 3.66 2.38
C TYR A 243 12.72 4.17 1.73
N GLN A 244 13.59 4.77 2.52
CA GLN A 244 14.86 5.27 2.05
C GLN A 244 15.79 4.12 1.61
N GLY A 245 15.88 3.04 2.39
CA GLY A 245 16.81 1.94 2.14
C GLY A 245 16.30 0.89 1.16
N ALA A 246 14.99 0.66 1.06
CA ALA A 246 14.42 -0.33 0.15
C ALA A 246 14.58 0.07 -1.33
N PRO A 247 14.60 -0.90 -2.26
CA PRO A 247 14.50 -0.60 -3.70
C PRO A 247 13.23 0.20 -4.00
N THR A 248 13.32 1.21 -4.86
CA THR A 248 12.24 2.19 -5.09
C THR A 248 10.93 1.55 -5.55
N THR A 249 10.98 0.52 -6.36
CA THR A 249 9.80 -0.26 -6.78
C THR A 249 9.11 -0.92 -5.59
N ILE A 250 9.89 -1.50 -4.66
CA ILE A 250 9.37 -2.12 -3.43
C ILE A 250 8.79 -1.06 -2.50
N THR A 251 9.43 0.10 -2.40
CA THR A 251 8.91 1.23 -1.62
C THR A 251 7.52 1.65 -2.13
N GLY A 252 7.33 1.73 -3.44
CA GLY A 252 6.03 2.00 -4.05
C GLY A 252 4.97 0.96 -3.65
N TYR A 253 5.29 -0.33 -3.78
CA TYR A 253 4.42 -1.44 -3.39
C TYR A 253 4.02 -1.38 -1.91
N LEU A 254 5.01 -1.23 -1.03
CA LEU A 254 4.81 -1.14 0.42
C LEU A 254 3.96 0.07 0.81
N SER A 255 4.14 1.21 0.13
CA SER A 255 3.48 2.46 0.48
C SER A 255 1.98 2.46 0.17
N VAL A 256 1.54 1.68 -0.80
CA VAL A 256 0.17 1.74 -1.30
C VAL A 256 -0.57 0.42 -1.09
N VAL A 257 -0.07 -0.68 -1.69
CA VAL A 257 -0.79 -1.97 -1.70
C VAL A 257 -0.85 -2.55 -0.29
N SER A 258 0.28 -2.61 0.40
CA SER A 258 0.34 -3.14 1.77
C SER A 258 -0.46 -2.29 2.76
N LYS A 259 -0.34 -0.96 2.68
CA LYS A 259 -1.10 -0.06 3.57
C LYS A 259 -2.58 -0.05 3.27
N GLY A 260 -2.97 -0.09 2.00
CA GLY A 260 -4.37 -0.14 1.59
C GLY A 260 -5.08 -1.38 2.13
N ALA A 261 -4.46 -2.54 1.99
CA ALA A 261 -4.98 -3.78 2.54
C ALA A 261 -5.14 -3.73 4.07
N ALA A 262 -4.11 -3.23 4.78
CA ALA A 262 -4.15 -3.12 6.24
C ALA A 262 -5.18 -2.09 6.73
N ALA A 263 -5.35 -0.96 6.03
CA ALA A 263 -6.34 0.05 6.36
C ALA A 263 -7.77 -0.47 6.21
N PHE A 264 -8.06 -1.20 5.13
CA PHE A 264 -9.35 -1.83 4.94
C PHE A 264 -9.63 -2.92 6.00
N ALA A 265 -8.64 -3.76 6.30
CA ALA A 265 -8.78 -4.79 7.33
C ALA A 265 -9.04 -4.18 8.71
N LEU A 266 -8.35 -3.08 9.06
CA LEU A 266 -8.62 -2.35 10.29
C LEU A 266 -10.03 -1.76 10.30
N CYS A 267 -10.48 -1.16 9.20
CA CYS A 267 -11.84 -0.66 9.04
C CYS A 267 -12.87 -1.76 9.29
N SER A 268 -12.73 -2.91 8.61
CA SER A 268 -13.63 -4.04 8.75
C SER A 268 -13.69 -4.55 10.20
N ILE A 269 -12.56 -4.70 10.86
CA ILE A 269 -12.51 -5.20 12.24
C ILE A 269 -13.10 -4.18 13.22
N LEU A 270 -12.82 -2.88 13.08
CA LEU A 270 -13.38 -1.85 13.95
C LEU A 270 -14.91 -1.80 13.85
N MET A 271 -15.46 -1.89 12.63
CA MET A 271 -16.89 -1.82 12.40
C MET A 271 -17.61 -3.12 12.77
N HIS A 272 -17.07 -4.29 12.44
CA HIS A 272 -17.76 -5.56 12.63
C HIS A 272 -17.49 -6.21 14.00
N VAL A 273 -16.26 -6.07 14.54
CA VAL A 273 -15.89 -6.75 15.78
C VAL A 273 -15.98 -5.84 17.00
N PHE A 274 -15.51 -4.60 16.88
CA PHE A 274 -15.45 -3.64 17.99
C PHE A 274 -16.63 -2.66 18.02
N GLY A 275 -17.78 -3.01 17.43
CA GLY A 275 -18.97 -2.17 17.46
C GLY A 275 -19.44 -1.80 18.86
N SER A 276 -19.31 -2.71 19.86
CA SER A 276 -19.61 -2.44 21.27
C SER A 276 -18.65 -1.41 21.94
N LEU A 277 -17.49 -1.16 21.35
CA LEU A 277 -16.45 -0.22 21.83
C LEU A 277 -16.34 1.01 20.92
N ILE A 278 -17.40 1.38 20.20
CA ILE A 278 -17.38 2.46 19.19
C ILE A 278 -16.90 3.80 19.77
N ASP A 279 -17.42 4.19 20.93
CA ASP A 279 -17.04 5.45 21.56
C ASP A 279 -15.53 5.49 21.89
N GLN A 280 -14.97 4.36 22.35
CA GLN A 280 -13.57 4.26 22.75
C GLN A 280 -12.65 4.30 21.54
N TRP A 281 -12.92 3.48 20.50
CA TRP A 281 -12.03 3.45 19.34
C TRP A 281 -12.15 4.69 18.47
N GLN A 282 -13.30 5.35 18.39
CA GLN A 282 -13.44 6.59 17.64
C GLN A 282 -12.63 7.73 18.26
N TYR A 283 -12.63 7.87 19.59
CA TYR A 283 -11.76 8.85 20.26
C TYR A 283 -10.28 8.55 20.05
N LEU A 284 -9.88 7.29 20.22
CA LEU A 284 -8.51 6.85 19.98
C LEU A 284 -8.07 7.11 18.55
N LEU A 285 -8.88 6.68 17.59
CA LEU A 285 -8.62 6.84 16.16
C LEU A 285 -8.51 8.31 15.78
N GLY A 286 -9.41 9.16 16.28
CA GLY A 286 -9.38 10.59 16.02
C GLY A 286 -8.10 11.26 16.49
N ILE A 287 -7.62 10.92 17.70
CA ILE A 287 -6.34 11.42 18.22
C ILE A 287 -5.19 10.96 17.31
N ILE A 288 -5.16 9.69 16.94
CA ILE A 288 -4.12 9.10 16.10
C ILE A 288 -4.13 9.73 14.69
N ILE A 289 -5.30 10.00 14.11
CA ILE A 289 -5.43 10.71 12.84
C ILE A 289 -4.80 12.09 12.93
N VAL A 290 -5.21 12.90 13.90
CA VAL A 290 -4.68 14.26 14.08
C VAL A 290 -3.17 14.26 14.26
N LEU A 291 -2.64 13.36 15.09
CA LEU A 291 -1.19 13.22 15.28
C LEU A 291 -0.50 12.79 13.97
N SER A 292 -1.07 11.82 13.24
CA SER A 292 -0.47 11.31 12.01
C SER A 292 -0.39 12.37 10.92
N ILE A 293 -1.48 13.08 10.64
CA ILE A 293 -1.47 14.11 9.60
C ILE A 293 -0.59 15.31 9.99
N THR A 294 -0.59 15.71 11.27
CA THR A 294 0.15 16.90 11.71
C THR A 294 1.64 16.63 11.79
N ILE A 295 2.05 15.57 12.50
CA ILE A 295 3.46 15.23 12.70
C ILE A 295 4.12 14.89 11.37
N ALA A 296 3.47 14.06 10.54
CA ALA A 296 4.02 13.69 9.26
C ALA A 296 4.21 14.89 8.32
N ASN A 297 3.25 15.82 8.26
CA ASN A 297 3.36 17.02 7.45
C ASN A 297 4.51 17.94 7.92
N LEU A 298 4.69 18.11 9.22
CA LEU A 298 5.79 18.91 9.75
C LEU A 298 7.16 18.29 9.47
N PHE A 299 7.28 16.97 9.58
CA PHE A 299 8.52 16.27 9.25
C PHE A 299 8.80 16.24 7.74
N ALA A 300 7.77 16.13 6.89
CA ALA A 300 7.91 16.14 5.44
C ALA A 300 8.60 17.42 4.93
N ILE A 301 8.26 18.58 5.50
CA ILE A 301 8.82 19.88 5.09
C ILE A 301 10.37 19.94 5.26
N ARG A 302 10.92 19.18 6.17
CA ARG A 302 12.36 19.19 6.50
C ARG A 302 13.18 18.14 5.78
N GLN A 303 12.55 17.28 4.98
CA GLN A 303 13.29 16.21 4.28
C GLN A 303 14.01 16.77 3.06
N THR A 304 15.21 16.25 2.82
CA THR A 304 16.04 16.58 1.66
C THR A 304 16.13 15.40 0.68
N GLU A 305 15.83 14.19 1.13
CA GLU A 305 15.82 12.97 0.33
C GLU A 305 14.39 12.61 -0.04
N LEU A 306 14.14 12.37 -1.34
CA LEU A 306 12.78 12.29 -1.88
C LEU A 306 12.03 11.02 -1.44
N LYS A 307 12.69 9.87 -1.28
CA LYS A 307 12.02 8.65 -0.79
C LYS A 307 11.61 8.81 0.68
N ARG A 308 12.45 9.44 1.48
CA ARG A 308 12.16 9.74 2.87
C ARG A 308 11.04 10.79 3.00
N PHE A 309 11.03 11.77 2.12
CA PHE A 309 9.92 12.72 1.98
C PHE A 309 8.60 11.99 1.66
N MET A 310 8.61 11.07 0.67
CA MET A 310 7.45 10.27 0.32
C MET A 310 6.99 9.34 1.46
N ALA A 311 7.89 8.92 2.35
CA ALA A 311 7.53 8.17 3.55
C ALA A 311 6.65 9.01 4.49
N PHE A 312 7.05 10.25 4.80
CA PHE A 312 6.23 11.14 5.64
C PHE A 312 4.94 11.56 4.93
N SER A 313 4.98 11.82 3.63
CA SER A 313 3.78 12.00 2.81
C SER A 313 2.83 10.80 2.98
N SER A 314 3.34 9.57 2.89
CA SER A 314 2.56 8.33 3.04
C SER A 314 1.97 8.14 4.44
N ILE A 315 2.64 8.59 5.51
CA ILE A 315 2.09 8.60 6.88
C ILE A 315 0.92 9.58 6.98
N SER A 316 1.06 10.77 6.39
CA SER A 316 -0.03 11.75 6.32
C SER A 316 -1.23 11.21 5.53
N GLN A 317 -1.01 10.60 4.36
CA GLN A 317 -2.08 9.99 3.56
C GLN A 317 -2.78 8.85 4.30
N ALA A 318 -2.04 8.04 5.09
CA ALA A 318 -2.64 7.02 5.95
C ALA A 318 -3.60 7.62 6.98
N GLY A 319 -3.25 8.78 7.57
CA GLY A 319 -4.16 9.51 8.46
C GLY A 319 -5.46 9.94 7.76
N TYR A 320 -5.39 10.43 6.51
CA TYR A 320 -6.59 10.76 5.71
C TYR A 320 -7.42 9.52 5.37
N ILE A 321 -6.79 8.40 5.02
CA ILE A 321 -7.50 7.14 4.75
C ILE A 321 -8.28 6.71 5.99
N MET A 322 -7.68 6.78 7.16
CA MET A 322 -8.33 6.38 8.41
C MET A 322 -9.46 7.33 8.84
N LEU A 323 -9.48 8.56 8.36
CA LEU A 323 -10.58 9.49 8.61
C LEU A 323 -11.93 8.98 8.03
N ALA A 324 -11.89 8.21 6.94
CA ALA A 324 -13.08 7.57 6.37
C ALA A 324 -13.75 6.57 7.34
N VAL A 325 -12.96 5.95 8.23
CA VAL A 325 -13.46 4.95 9.18
C VAL A 325 -14.27 5.60 10.32
N MET A 326 -14.01 6.88 10.60
CA MET A 326 -14.70 7.58 11.70
C MET A 326 -16.21 7.71 11.53
N GLY A 327 -16.70 7.69 10.28
CA GLY A 327 -18.12 7.79 9.98
C GLY A 327 -18.94 6.56 10.38
N ASP A 328 -18.28 5.43 10.60
CA ASP A 328 -18.92 4.13 10.92
C ASP A 328 -20.09 3.80 9.98
N SER A 329 -19.88 3.96 8.68
CA SER A 329 -20.92 3.84 7.67
C SER A 329 -20.43 3.18 6.39
N GLY A 330 -21.36 2.69 5.57
CA GLY A 330 -21.06 2.19 4.23
C GLY A 330 -20.42 3.26 3.34
N MET A 331 -20.79 4.54 3.51
CA MET A 331 -20.10 5.65 2.83
C MET A 331 -18.63 5.70 3.21
N GLY A 332 -18.29 5.44 4.49
CA GLY A 332 -16.90 5.38 4.95
C GLY A 332 -16.08 4.29 4.28
N VAL A 333 -16.63 3.07 4.17
CA VAL A 333 -15.98 1.94 3.48
C VAL A 333 -15.76 2.24 2.01
N THR A 334 -16.76 2.85 1.35
CA THR A 334 -16.65 3.26 -0.07
C THR A 334 -15.59 4.34 -0.26
N ALA A 335 -15.61 5.38 0.58
CA ALA A 335 -14.65 6.47 0.53
C ALA A 335 -13.21 5.98 0.77
N LEU A 336 -13.02 5.06 1.71
CA LEU A 336 -11.74 4.40 1.99
C LEU A 336 -11.25 3.62 0.76
N THR A 337 -12.11 2.78 0.17
CA THR A 337 -11.77 1.95 -0.99
C THR A 337 -11.45 2.80 -2.21
N TYR A 338 -12.23 3.84 -2.47
CA TYR A 338 -11.98 4.81 -3.53
C TYR A 338 -10.66 5.57 -3.30
N TYR A 339 -10.37 5.96 -2.06
CA TYR A 339 -9.11 6.63 -1.71
C TYR A 339 -7.91 5.73 -2.00
N ILE A 340 -7.99 4.44 -1.64
CA ILE A 340 -6.92 3.47 -1.94
C ILE A 340 -6.68 3.40 -3.45
N LEU A 341 -7.73 3.31 -4.28
CA LEU A 341 -7.61 3.28 -5.73
C LEU A 341 -6.90 4.52 -6.29
N VAL A 342 -7.32 5.71 -5.86
CA VAL A 342 -6.72 6.98 -6.27
C VAL A 342 -5.27 7.08 -5.80
N TYR A 343 -5.00 6.63 -4.58
CA TYR A 343 -3.65 6.62 -4.01
C TYR A 343 -2.71 5.66 -4.75
N VAL A 344 -3.22 4.49 -5.23
CA VAL A 344 -2.47 3.58 -6.09
C VAL A 344 -1.92 4.33 -7.30
N VAL A 345 -2.77 4.95 -8.09
CA VAL A 345 -2.34 5.58 -9.36
C VAL A 345 -1.46 6.82 -9.14
N ALA A 346 -1.78 7.66 -8.16
CA ALA A 346 -1.03 8.88 -7.91
C ALA A 346 0.37 8.58 -7.33
N ASN A 347 0.44 7.74 -6.31
CA ASN A 347 1.69 7.45 -5.61
C ASN A 347 2.62 6.57 -6.44
N MET A 348 2.08 5.57 -7.18
CA MET A 348 2.87 4.76 -8.11
C MET A 348 3.44 5.60 -9.25
N SER A 349 2.74 6.64 -9.73
CA SER A 349 3.30 7.59 -10.70
C SER A 349 4.56 8.27 -10.15
N VAL A 350 4.50 8.76 -8.91
CA VAL A 350 5.66 9.40 -8.25
C VAL A 350 6.82 8.42 -8.13
N PHE A 351 6.61 7.22 -7.59
CA PHE A 351 7.68 6.23 -7.43
C PHE A 351 8.24 5.72 -8.76
N THR A 352 7.43 5.63 -9.82
CA THR A 352 7.93 5.30 -11.16
C THR A 352 8.89 6.37 -11.69
N ILE A 353 8.60 7.65 -11.45
CA ILE A 353 9.47 8.75 -11.86
C ILE A 353 10.74 8.76 -11.00
N ILE A 354 10.63 8.55 -9.68
CA ILE A 354 11.78 8.45 -8.79
C ILE A 354 12.71 7.32 -9.25
N SER A 355 12.16 6.13 -9.53
CA SER A 355 12.93 4.99 -10.03
C SER A 355 13.65 5.30 -11.34
N ALA A 356 12.98 5.94 -12.29
CA ALA A 356 13.57 6.31 -13.57
C ALA A 356 14.72 7.33 -13.45
N ILE A 357 14.62 8.25 -12.49
CA ILE A 357 15.67 9.25 -12.22
C ILE A 357 16.81 8.63 -11.42
N GLU A 358 16.51 7.83 -10.38
CA GLU A 358 17.50 7.09 -9.57
C GLU A 358 18.43 6.26 -10.46
N GLU A 359 17.88 5.58 -11.47
CA GLU A 359 18.67 4.77 -12.41
C GLU A 359 19.69 5.60 -13.23
N ARG A 360 19.35 6.82 -13.54
CA ARG A 360 20.19 7.73 -14.34
C ARG A 360 21.11 8.60 -13.48
N ASN A 361 20.87 8.66 -12.19
CA ASN A 361 21.61 9.48 -11.22
C ASN A 361 22.43 8.64 -10.24
N ASN A 362 22.97 7.49 -10.69
CA ASN A 362 23.83 6.60 -9.90
C ASN A 362 23.25 6.21 -8.52
N GLY A 363 21.92 6.10 -8.43
CA GLY A 363 21.23 5.72 -7.20
C GLY A 363 21.00 6.87 -6.22
N VAL A 364 21.24 8.12 -6.61
CA VAL A 364 20.99 9.31 -5.77
C VAL A 364 19.53 9.75 -5.93
N THR A 365 18.84 9.92 -4.80
CA THR A 365 17.42 10.31 -4.72
C THR A 365 17.20 11.63 -3.98
N ASP A 366 18.23 12.45 -3.82
CA ASP A 366 18.14 13.76 -3.18
C ASP A 366 17.28 14.73 -4.00
N MET A 367 16.55 15.61 -3.31
CA MET A 367 15.68 16.59 -3.95
C MET A 367 16.42 17.56 -4.87
N ASP A 368 17.68 17.86 -4.58
CA ASP A 368 18.50 18.73 -5.42
C ASP A 368 18.76 18.17 -6.82
N ALA A 369 18.71 16.84 -6.98
CA ALA A 369 18.81 16.18 -8.28
C ALA A 369 17.62 16.52 -9.22
N TYR A 370 16.51 17.02 -8.66
CA TYR A 370 15.32 17.43 -9.42
C TYR A 370 15.35 18.90 -9.83
N ASN A 371 16.35 19.69 -9.38
CA ASN A 371 16.46 21.11 -9.74
C ASN A 371 16.63 21.27 -11.25
N GLY A 372 15.73 22.06 -11.85
CA GLY A 372 15.75 22.34 -13.28
C GLY A 372 15.34 21.17 -14.18
N LEU A 373 14.74 20.10 -13.65
CA LEU A 373 14.34 18.91 -14.42
C LEU A 373 13.45 19.23 -15.63
N TYR A 374 12.62 20.28 -15.55
CA TYR A 374 11.79 20.71 -16.68
C TYR A 374 12.60 21.12 -17.90
N SER A 375 13.75 21.72 -17.74
CA SER A 375 14.60 22.17 -18.86
C SER A 375 15.17 21.01 -19.69
N THR A 376 15.43 19.86 -19.08
CA THR A 376 16.05 18.70 -19.72
C THR A 376 15.05 17.57 -20.01
N ASN A 377 14.10 17.34 -19.09
CA ASN A 377 13.13 16.26 -19.16
C ASN A 377 11.70 16.76 -18.88
N PRO A 378 11.13 17.64 -19.76
CA PRO A 378 9.87 18.34 -19.50
C PRO A 378 8.66 17.39 -19.29
N LYS A 379 8.64 16.25 -19.99
CA LYS A 379 7.55 15.28 -19.84
C LYS A 379 7.54 14.63 -18.47
N LEU A 380 8.70 14.24 -17.93
CA LEU A 380 8.78 13.66 -16.60
C LEU A 380 8.42 14.67 -15.51
N ALA A 381 8.92 15.92 -15.64
CA ALA A 381 8.57 16.99 -14.72
C ALA A 381 7.05 17.27 -14.72
N PHE A 382 6.42 17.28 -15.89
CA PHE A 382 4.98 17.48 -16.01
C PHE A 382 4.17 16.32 -15.36
N LEU A 383 4.53 15.06 -15.64
CA LEU A 383 3.84 13.90 -15.06
C LEU A 383 4.01 13.85 -13.54
N MET A 384 5.21 14.20 -13.03
CA MET A 384 5.45 14.32 -11.59
C MET A 384 4.55 15.38 -10.96
N THR A 385 4.39 16.53 -11.62
CA THR A 385 3.54 17.62 -11.15
C THR A 385 2.07 17.18 -11.08
N LEU A 386 1.56 16.47 -12.09
CA LEU A 386 0.19 15.94 -12.07
C LEU A 386 -0.04 14.98 -10.90
N ALA A 387 0.90 14.07 -10.67
CA ALA A 387 0.82 13.13 -9.57
C ALA A 387 0.86 13.84 -8.19
N LEU A 388 1.76 14.82 -8.01
CA LEU A 388 1.86 15.61 -6.78
C LEU A 388 0.62 16.47 -6.54
N PHE A 389 0.03 17.04 -7.60
CA PHE A 389 -1.22 17.80 -7.51
C PHE A 389 -2.39 16.91 -7.09
N SER A 390 -2.44 15.68 -7.60
CA SER A 390 -3.42 14.70 -7.15
C SER A 390 -3.24 14.37 -5.67
N LEU A 391 -2.02 14.07 -5.20
CA LEU A 391 -1.73 13.82 -3.78
C LEU A 391 -2.04 15.03 -2.89
N GLY A 392 -1.79 16.24 -3.39
CA GLY A 392 -2.14 17.49 -2.72
C GLY A 392 -3.65 17.73 -2.62
N GLY A 393 -4.43 17.16 -3.53
CA GLY A 393 -5.89 17.36 -3.59
C GLY A 393 -6.31 18.59 -4.38
N ILE A 394 -5.58 18.93 -5.46
CA ILE A 394 -5.92 20.05 -6.34
C ILE A 394 -6.96 19.61 -7.39
N PRO A 395 -8.05 20.35 -7.58
CA PRO A 395 -8.95 20.09 -8.70
C PRO A 395 -8.24 20.26 -10.06
N PRO A 396 -8.56 19.53 -11.11
CA PRO A 396 -9.64 18.53 -11.26
C PRO A 396 -9.19 17.07 -11.02
N PHE A 397 -8.06 16.85 -10.38
CA PHE A 397 -7.49 15.51 -10.23
C PHE A 397 -8.21 14.65 -9.18
N ALA A 398 -8.10 13.33 -9.32
CA ALA A 398 -8.79 12.33 -8.49
C ALA A 398 -8.55 12.49 -6.97
N GLY A 399 -7.38 12.96 -6.56
CA GLY A 399 -7.05 13.16 -5.15
C GLY A 399 -7.91 14.22 -4.43
N MET A 400 -8.44 15.20 -5.14
CA MET A 400 -9.41 16.14 -4.57
C MET A 400 -10.70 15.41 -4.18
N PHE A 401 -11.25 14.63 -5.08
CA PHE A 401 -12.49 13.90 -4.85
C PHE A 401 -12.33 12.83 -3.75
N SER A 402 -11.19 12.13 -3.71
CA SER A 402 -10.93 11.16 -2.65
C SER A 402 -10.92 11.80 -1.26
N LYS A 403 -10.27 12.95 -1.09
CA LYS A 403 -10.28 13.70 0.17
C LYS A 403 -11.68 14.23 0.50
N PHE A 404 -12.40 14.73 -0.49
CA PHE A 404 -13.77 15.22 -0.31
C PHE A 404 -14.70 14.12 0.23
N PHE A 405 -14.70 12.94 -0.39
CA PHE A 405 -15.54 11.83 0.06
C PHE A 405 -15.18 11.35 1.47
N VAL A 406 -13.89 11.30 1.81
CA VAL A 406 -13.44 10.94 3.16
C VAL A 406 -13.88 11.97 4.20
N PHE A 407 -13.84 13.28 3.89
CA PHE A 407 -14.34 14.32 4.79
C PHE A 407 -15.85 14.21 4.95
N MET A 408 -16.60 13.97 3.87
CA MET A 408 -18.06 13.78 3.94
C MET A 408 -18.42 12.57 4.79
N ALA A 409 -17.74 11.43 4.61
CA ALA A 409 -17.95 10.24 5.41
C ALA A 409 -17.68 10.48 6.91
N ALA A 410 -16.60 11.18 7.24
CA ALA A 410 -16.29 11.52 8.64
C ALA A 410 -17.33 12.44 9.28
N LEU A 411 -17.97 13.32 8.50
CA LEU A 411 -18.97 14.26 8.98
C LEU A 411 -20.38 13.66 9.12
N GLU A 412 -20.63 12.49 8.54
CA GLU A 412 -21.93 11.82 8.56
C GLU A 412 -22.46 11.60 9.98
N GLN A 413 -21.58 11.38 10.93
CA GLN A 413 -21.90 11.24 12.35
C GLN A 413 -22.47 12.50 13.02
N GLY A 414 -22.19 13.70 12.49
CA GLY A 414 -22.64 14.97 13.03
C GLY A 414 -22.08 15.34 14.42
N SER A 415 -21.04 14.63 14.91
CA SER A 415 -20.44 14.87 16.21
C SER A 415 -19.50 16.09 16.19
N THR A 416 -19.48 16.87 17.29
CA THR A 416 -18.55 18.01 17.45
C THR A 416 -17.08 17.57 17.30
N TRP A 417 -16.77 16.36 17.75
CA TRP A 417 -15.44 15.76 17.64
C TRP A 417 -15.04 15.53 16.17
N ALA A 418 -15.96 14.97 15.35
CA ALA A 418 -15.72 14.77 13.92
C ALA A 418 -15.50 16.12 13.20
N TYR A 419 -16.32 17.15 13.49
CA TYR A 419 -16.10 18.48 12.94
C TYR A 419 -14.73 19.06 13.29
N ALA A 420 -14.28 18.91 14.53
CA ALA A 420 -12.96 19.39 14.96
C ALA A 420 -11.83 18.67 14.19
N ILE A 421 -11.90 17.36 14.06
CA ILE A 421 -10.87 16.57 13.35
C ILE A 421 -10.85 16.92 11.86
N VAL A 422 -12.01 17.01 11.20
CA VAL A 422 -12.09 17.41 9.79
C VAL A 422 -11.54 18.82 9.57
N PHE A 423 -11.80 19.76 10.47
CA PHE A 423 -11.23 21.10 10.41
C PHE A 423 -9.70 21.08 10.50
N ILE A 424 -9.13 20.31 11.44
CA ILE A 424 -7.68 20.11 11.53
C ILE A 424 -7.12 19.43 10.27
N ALA A 425 -7.84 18.46 9.71
CA ALA A 425 -7.45 17.78 8.48
C ALA A 425 -7.45 18.72 7.28
N LEU A 426 -8.40 19.65 7.18
CA LEU A 426 -8.42 20.69 6.14
C LEU A 426 -7.20 21.62 6.23
N ILE A 427 -6.83 22.09 7.43
CA ILE A 427 -5.61 22.88 7.63
C ILE A 427 -4.38 22.08 7.19
N ASN A 428 -4.29 20.81 7.59
CA ASN A 428 -3.19 19.93 7.21
C ASN A 428 -3.14 19.65 5.71
N THR A 429 -4.28 19.68 5.01
CA THR A 429 -4.30 19.58 3.54
C THR A 429 -3.58 20.78 2.89
N VAL A 430 -3.76 21.98 3.42
CA VAL A 430 -3.05 23.18 2.94
C VAL A 430 -1.54 23.05 3.20
N ILE A 431 -1.16 22.56 4.38
CA ILE A 431 0.25 22.30 4.71
C ILE A 431 0.84 21.24 3.76
N SER A 432 0.09 20.18 3.46
CA SER A 432 0.55 19.15 2.52
C SER A 432 0.75 19.70 1.11
N LEU A 433 -0.11 20.56 0.65
CA LEU A 433 0.03 21.25 -0.63
C LEU A 433 1.33 22.04 -0.70
N TYR A 434 1.68 22.77 0.36
CA TYR A 434 2.90 23.57 0.40
C TYR A 434 4.16 22.71 0.13
N TYR A 435 4.32 21.58 0.79
CA TYR A 435 5.53 20.77 0.59
C TYR A 435 5.56 20.04 -0.76
N TYR A 436 4.42 19.67 -1.35
CA TYR A 436 4.39 19.16 -2.72
C TYR A 436 4.80 20.25 -3.74
N LEU A 437 4.37 21.50 -3.50
CA LEU A 437 4.78 22.63 -4.34
C LEU A 437 6.27 22.95 -4.23
N LEU A 438 6.96 22.60 -3.14
CA LEU A 438 8.43 22.73 -3.07
C LEU A 438 9.14 21.84 -4.10
N ILE A 439 8.65 20.62 -4.34
CA ILE A 439 9.21 19.74 -5.39
C ILE A 439 8.91 20.33 -6.77
N VAL A 440 7.70 20.82 -7.00
CA VAL A 440 7.35 21.48 -8.27
C VAL A 440 8.23 22.71 -8.49
N LYS A 441 8.45 23.53 -7.46
CA LYS A 441 9.39 24.66 -7.50
C LYS A 441 10.81 24.22 -7.88
N ALA A 442 11.30 23.12 -7.29
CA ALA A 442 12.62 22.58 -7.63
C ALA A 442 12.72 22.23 -9.12
N MET A 443 11.70 21.55 -9.65
CA MET A 443 11.70 21.12 -11.05
C MET A 443 11.60 22.27 -12.08
N TYR A 444 10.83 23.32 -11.77
CA TYR A 444 10.52 24.36 -12.76
C TYR A 444 11.26 25.68 -12.55
N ILE A 445 11.58 26.05 -11.32
CA ILE A 445 12.08 27.38 -10.97
C ILE A 445 13.55 27.35 -10.59
N ASN A 446 13.97 26.34 -9.78
CA ASN A 446 15.34 26.25 -9.34
C ASN A 446 16.26 25.90 -10.50
N LYS A 447 17.46 26.51 -10.51
CA LYS A 447 18.51 26.17 -11.49
C LYS A 447 19.46 25.18 -10.86
N SER A 448 19.95 24.21 -11.64
CA SER A 448 21.03 23.33 -11.28
C SER A 448 22.27 23.68 -12.06
N GLU A 449 23.43 23.67 -11.41
CA GLU A 449 24.73 23.80 -12.08
C GLU A 449 25.05 22.57 -12.93
N ASN A 450 24.60 21.39 -12.48
CA ASN A 450 24.75 20.11 -13.17
C ASN A 450 23.37 19.45 -13.35
N PRO A 451 22.56 19.92 -14.32
CA PRO A 451 21.22 19.35 -14.55
C PRO A 451 21.36 17.92 -15.07
N LEU A 452 20.42 17.06 -14.67
CA LEU A 452 20.30 15.71 -15.23
C LEU A 452 20.21 15.78 -16.76
N PRO A 453 21.02 15.01 -17.51
CA PRO A 453 20.95 15.01 -18.96
C PRO A 453 19.57 14.57 -19.46
N ALA A 454 19.17 15.03 -20.65
CA ALA A 454 17.94 14.54 -21.27
C ALA A 454 18.06 13.06 -21.60
N PHE A 455 17.09 12.26 -21.16
CA PHE A 455 17.06 10.82 -21.43
C PHE A 455 15.68 10.35 -21.86
N LYS A 456 15.65 9.23 -22.55
CA LYS A 456 14.41 8.56 -22.94
C LYS A 456 14.13 7.43 -21.95
N SER A 457 13.00 7.50 -21.27
CA SER A 457 12.54 6.42 -20.39
C SER A 457 12.22 5.15 -21.20
N ASP A 458 12.38 4.01 -20.55
CA ASP A 458 12.06 2.70 -21.14
C ASP A 458 10.58 2.53 -21.44
N CYS A 459 10.24 1.58 -22.30
CA CYS A 459 8.87 1.31 -22.73
C CYS A 459 7.97 0.98 -21.52
N ASN A 460 8.46 0.17 -20.59
CA ASN A 460 7.71 -0.24 -19.40
C ASN A 460 7.47 0.92 -18.44
N THR A 461 8.48 1.75 -18.19
CA THR A 461 8.32 2.98 -17.41
C THR A 461 7.29 3.91 -18.03
N ARG A 462 7.30 4.09 -19.37
CA ARG A 462 6.30 4.90 -20.07
C ARG A 462 4.90 4.29 -19.99
N LEU A 463 4.77 2.96 -20.08
CA LEU A 463 3.50 2.28 -19.93
C LEU A 463 2.93 2.45 -18.52
N ALA A 464 3.74 2.22 -17.49
CA ALA A 464 3.34 2.44 -16.10
C ALA A 464 2.89 3.89 -15.85
N LEU A 465 3.66 4.87 -16.32
CA LEU A 465 3.31 6.29 -16.22
C LEU A 465 2.03 6.62 -16.98
N ALA A 466 1.82 6.07 -18.17
CA ALA A 466 0.60 6.29 -18.94
C ALA A 466 -0.64 5.75 -18.19
N ILE A 467 -0.57 4.52 -17.66
CA ILE A 467 -1.65 3.93 -16.85
C ILE A 467 -1.95 4.79 -15.63
N CYS A 468 -0.91 5.17 -14.86
CA CYS A 468 -1.07 5.98 -13.66
C CYS A 468 -1.64 7.37 -13.97
N THR A 469 -1.12 8.05 -14.98
CA THR A 469 -1.57 9.41 -15.35
C THR A 469 -3.01 9.40 -15.86
N LEU A 470 -3.37 8.42 -16.70
CA LEU A 470 -4.74 8.24 -17.13
C LEU A 470 -5.66 7.96 -15.94
N GLY A 471 -5.23 7.14 -14.98
CA GLY A 471 -5.98 6.89 -13.75
C GLY A 471 -6.19 8.16 -12.92
N VAL A 472 -5.15 8.99 -12.73
CA VAL A 472 -5.25 10.27 -12.01
C VAL A 472 -6.25 11.21 -12.67
N ALA A 473 -6.31 11.26 -14.00
CA ALA A 473 -7.24 12.10 -14.73
C ALA A 473 -8.66 11.52 -14.76
N LEU A 474 -8.80 10.23 -15.13
CA LEU A 474 -10.11 9.59 -15.31
C LEU A 474 -10.87 9.45 -13.99
N PHE A 475 -10.23 8.99 -12.93
CA PHE A 475 -10.91 8.83 -11.64
C PHE A 475 -11.32 10.16 -11.02
N GLY A 476 -10.71 11.28 -11.43
CA GLY A 476 -11.14 12.62 -11.04
C GLY A 476 -12.37 13.13 -11.80
N VAL A 477 -12.54 12.73 -13.05
CA VAL A 477 -13.64 13.25 -13.91
C VAL A 477 -14.83 12.28 -13.93
N CYS A 478 -14.58 10.96 -13.79
CA CYS A 478 -15.62 9.92 -13.85
C CYS A 478 -16.17 9.61 -12.47
N SER A 479 -17.31 10.19 -12.09
CA SER A 479 -18.03 9.86 -10.84
C SER A 479 -18.50 8.40 -10.78
N TYR A 480 -18.75 7.77 -11.94
CA TYR A 480 -19.19 6.38 -12.05
C TYR A 480 -18.29 5.38 -11.32
N VAL A 481 -17.00 5.67 -11.15
CA VAL A 481 -16.09 4.79 -10.42
C VAL A 481 -16.44 4.74 -8.93
N TYR A 482 -16.80 5.88 -8.33
CA TYR A 482 -17.26 5.92 -6.95
C TYR A 482 -18.60 5.20 -6.79
N ASP A 483 -19.55 5.46 -7.69
CA ASP A 483 -20.86 4.82 -7.68
C ASP A 483 -20.77 3.30 -7.87
N TRP A 484 -19.84 2.83 -8.71
CA TRP A 484 -19.56 1.40 -8.89
C TRP A 484 -19.01 0.75 -7.62
N ILE A 485 -18.10 1.43 -6.91
CA ILE A 485 -17.59 0.93 -5.63
C ILE A 485 -18.71 0.93 -4.59
N PHE A 486 -19.54 1.97 -4.55
CA PHE A 486 -20.69 2.06 -3.64
C PHE A 486 -21.70 0.95 -3.87
N ALA A 487 -21.97 0.59 -5.13
CA ALA A 487 -22.88 -0.51 -5.47
C ALA A 487 -22.37 -1.91 -5.06
N ALA A 488 -21.10 -2.03 -4.62
CA ALA A 488 -20.51 -3.27 -4.11
C ALA A 488 -20.65 -3.42 -2.58
N LEU A 489 -21.27 -2.46 -1.88
CA LEU A 489 -21.59 -2.59 -0.45
C LEU A 489 -22.69 -3.61 -0.22
#